data_69f8465d63eed1b8d2252133e72cb616
#
_entry.id   69f8465d63eed1b8d2252133e72cb616
#
_cell.length_a   1.000
_cell.length_b   1.000
_cell.length_c   1.000
_cell.angle_alpha   90.00
_cell.angle_beta   90.00
_cell.angle_gamma   90.00
#
_symmetry.space_group_name_H-M   'P 1'
#
loop_
_entity.id
_entity.type
_entity.pdbx_description
1 polymer ?
#
loop_
_entity_poly.entity_id
_entity_poly.type
_entity_poly.pdbx_seq_one_letter_code
_entity_poly.pdbx_strand_id
1 'polypeptide(L)'
;MAVSSIVTGEIDIVPPLAWSEVKASGFMVMPDRTPVPADGRLVILSWVEELIDRAEGVMHRFTFPSIQAATPDIATADRATFQAQIAEVIAAFPTHVFGGVSRAIRFRGNAIDDQWRVRLDVDGVTVRRQVATLTWTDA
;
A
#
# COMPACT_ATOMS: atom_id res chain seq x y z
N MET A 1 -11.68 11.16 -23.30
CA MET A 1 -11.93 11.46 -21.90
C MET A 1 -10.87 10.80 -21.04
N ALA A 2 -10.28 11.52 -20.12
CA ALA A 2 -9.26 10.96 -19.26
C ALA A 2 -9.88 9.97 -18.25
N VAL A 3 -9.20 8.85 -18.03
CA VAL A 3 -9.56 7.87 -17.01
C VAL A 3 -8.44 7.85 -15.97
N SER A 4 -8.78 8.08 -14.72
CA SER A 4 -7.82 8.04 -13.62
C SER A 4 -8.35 7.18 -12.48
N SER A 5 -7.42 6.62 -11.71
CA SER A 5 -7.74 5.85 -10.50
C SER A 5 -7.00 6.46 -9.33
N ILE A 6 -7.70 6.65 -8.23
CA ILE A 6 -7.12 7.14 -6.98
C ILE A 6 -7.17 6.02 -5.95
N VAL A 7 -6.03 5.71 -5.38
CA VAL A 7 -5.91 4.70 -4.33
C VAL A 7 -5.72 5.37 -2.99
N THR A 8 -6.55 5.00 -2.03
CA THR A 8 -6.53 5.51 -0.66
C THR A 8 -6.55 4.37 0.35
N GLY A 9 -6.25 4.69 1.60
CA GLY A 9 -6.23 3.72 2.68
C GLY A 9 -4.89 3.00 2.80
N GLU A 10 -4.79 2.18 3.81
CA GLU A 10 -3.56 1.46 4.11
C GLU A 10 -3.85 0.14 4.82
N ILE A 11 -2.89 -0.77 4.75
CA ILE A 11 -2.91 -2.01 5.50
C ILE A 11 -1.90 -1.87 6.63
N ASP A 12 -2.40 -1.90 7.87
CA ASP A 12 -1.59 -1.73 9.07
C ASP A 12 -0.78 -2.99 9.37
N ILE A 13 0.40 -2.79 9.93
CA ILE A 13 1.33 -3.85 10.33
C ILE A 13 1.56 -3.74 11.83
N VAL A 14 1.24 -4.79 12.58
CA VAL A 14 1.36 -4.80 14.04
C VAL A 14 2.18 -6.02 14.49
N PRO A 15 3.24 -5.81 15.25
CA PRO A 15 3.94 -4.55 15.46
C PRO A 15 4.57 -4.03 14.16
N PRO A 16 4.92 -2.75 14.07
CA PRO A 16 5.58 -2.22 12.88
C PRO A 16 6.87 -2.98 12.55
N LEU A 17 7.20 -3.07 11.26
CA LEU A 17 8.43 -3.72 10.82
C LEU A 17 9.65 -2.87 11.19
N ALA A 18 10.75 -3.53 11.53
CA ALA A 18 12.05 -2.89 11.73
C ALA A 18 12.80 -2.80 10.39
N TRP A 19 13.71 -1.85 10.27
CA TRP A 19 14.54 -1.72 9.06
C TRP A 19 15.31 -3.01 8.74
N SER A 20 15.83 -3.69 9.76
CA SER A 20 16.56 -4.96 9.57
C SER A 20 15.72 -6.02 8.85
N GLU A 21 14.41 -6.08 9.13
CA GLU A 21 13.48 -6.99 8.46
C GLU A 21 13.22 -6.55 7.01
N VAL A 22 12.95 -5.27 6.82
CA VAL A 22 12.65 -4.71 5.49
C VAL A 22 13.87 -4.78 4.57
N LYS A 23 15.05 -4.47 5.08
CA LYS A 23 16.31 -4.56 4.35
C LYS A 23 16.55 -5.97 3.80
N ALA A 24 16.29 -6.98 4.61
CA ALA A 24 16.47 -8.37 4.22
C ALA A 24 15.44 -8.82 3.17
N SER A 25 14.28 -8.16 3.10
CA SER A 25 13.21 -8.50 2.17
C SER A 25 13.45 -8.03 0.74
N GLY A 26 14.23 -6.95 0.56
CA GLY A 26 14.43 -6.33 -0.74
C GLY A 26 13.27 -5.46 -1.24
N PHE A 27 12.22 -5.22 -0.44
CA PHE A 27 11.09 -4.38 -0.86
C PHE A 27 11.42 -2.89 -0.87
N MET A 28 12.38 -2.48 -0.07
CA MET A 28 12.82 -1.09 0.05
C MET A 28 14.34 -1.03 -0.02
N VAL A 29 14.84 0.10 -0.53
CA VAL A 29 16.27 0.43 -0.54
C VAL A 29 16.47 1.77 0.17
N MET A 30 17.68 2.03 0.63
CA MET A 30 18.02 3.29 1.32
C MET A 30 19.04 4.09 0.51
N PRO A 31 18.60 4.89 -0.47
CA PRO A 31 19.46 5.93 -1.00
C PRO A 31 19.52 7.09 0.00
N ASP A 32 20.72 7.63 0.23
CA ASP A 32 20.95 8.82 1.07
C ASP A 32 20.24 8.78 2.44
N ARG A 33 20.17 7.59 3.05
CA ARG A 33 19.57 7.32 4.37
C ARG A 33 18.03 7.47 4.42
N THR A 34 17.37 7.56 3.27
CA THR A 34 15.91 7.58 3.22
C THR A 34 15.40 6.31 2.54
N PRO A 35 14.47 5.56 3.16
CA PRO A 35 13.88 4.39 2.51
C PRO A 35 13.09 4.80 1.27
N VAL A 36 13.29 4.07 0.18
CA VAL A 36 12.47 4.22 -1.03
C VAL A 36 12.06 2.84 -1.53
N PRO A 37 10.92 2.72 -2.22
CA PRO A 37 10.52 1.44 -2.78
C PRO A 37 11.52 0.95 -3.83
N ALA A 38 11.72 -0.37 -3.90
CA ALA A 38 12.48 -0.98 -4.98
C ALA A 38 11.75 -0.75 -6.32
N ASP A 39 12.50 -0.82 -7.43
CA ASP A 39 11.95 -0.59 -8.75
C ASP A 39 10.80 -1.56 -9.07
N GLY A 40 9.78 -1.06 -9.77
CA GLY A 40 8.63 -1.86 -10.20
C GLY A 40 7.59 -2.11 -9.11
N ARG A 41 7.70 -1.47 -7.96
CA ARG A 41 6.73 -1.65 -6.86
C ARG A 41 5.53 -0.73 -7.02
N LEU A 42 4.32 -1.31 -6.99
CA LEU A 42 3.06 -0.58 -6.89
C LEU A 42 2.66 -0.33 -5.44
N VAL A 43 3.26 -1.06 -4.51
CA VAL A 43 3.06 -0.88 -3.07
C VAL A 43 4.36 -0.46 -2.41
N ILE A 44 4.24 0.33 -1.36
CA ILE A 44 5.35 0.71 -0.52
C ILE A 44 5.04 0.36 0.93
N LEU A 45 6.10 0.22 1.70
CA LEU A 45 6.00 0.21 3.16
C LEU A 45 6.17 1.65 3.62
N SER A 46 5.12 2.23 4.21
CA SER A 46 5.25 3.54 4.82
C SER A 46 6.22 3.47 5.99
N TRP A 47 6.87 4.57 6.31
CA TRP A 47 7.84 4.57 7.39
C TRP A 47 7.69 5.78 8.30
N VAL A 48 8.14 5.61 9.54
CA VAL A 48 8.32 6.67 10.52
C VAL A 48 9.79 6.67 10.91
N GLU A 49 10.41 7.85 10.86
CA GLU A 49 11.78 8.03 11.31
C GLU A 49 11.78 8.54 12.75
N GLU A 50 12.60 7.92 13.57
CA GLU A 50 12.80 8.31 14.95
C GLU A 50 14.29 8.63 15.16
N LEU A 51 14.56 9.80 15.75
CA LEU A 51 15.92 10.19 16.12
C LEU A 51 16.14 9.86 17.58
N ILE A 52 17.17 9.07 17.85
CA ILE A 52 17.51 8.63 19.19
C ILE A 52 18.89 9.20 19.55
N ASP A 53 18.94 10.05 20.59
CA ASP A 53 20.19 10.57 21.11
C ASP A 53 20.91 9.50 21.94
N ARG A 54 22.17 9.27 21.61
CA ARG A 54 23.05 8.37 22.32
C ARG A 54 24.40 9.05 22.60
N ALA A 55 25.17 8.49 23.51
CA ALA A 55 26.50 9.01 23.84
C ALA A 55 27.45 9.07 22.62
N GLU A 56 27.25 8.17 21.64
CA GLU A 56 28.05 8.09 20.42
C GLU A 56 27.51 8.98 19.29
N GLY A 57 26.39 9.68 19.50
CA GLY A 57 25.74 10.51 18.50
C GLY A 57 24.27 10.20 18.32
N VAL A 58 23.67 10.76 17.27
CA VAL A 58 22.26 10.55 16.95
C VAL A 58 22.10 9.30 16.09
N MET A 59 21.23 8.40 16.51
CA MET A 59 20.84 7.22 15.74
C MET A 59 19.51 7.47 15.05
N HIS A 60 19.43 7.15 13.77
CA HIS A 60 18.19 7.14 13.02
C HIS A 60 17.58 5.75 13.07
N ARG A 61 16.31 5.66 13.49
CA ARG A 61 15.57 4.42 13.47
C ARG A 61 14.33 4.55 12.60
N PHE A 62 14.19 3.63 11.66
CA PHE A 62 13.01 3.55 10.80
C PHE A 62 12.14 2.39 11.24
N THR A 63 10.84 2.65 11.36
CA THR A 63 9.82 1.61 11.54
C THR A 63 8.80 1.73 10.42
N PHE A 64 8.19 0.60 10.06
CA PHE A 64 7.30 0.51 8.91
C PHE A 64 5.93 0.02 9.39
N PRO A 65 5.00 0.96 9.67
CA PRO A 65 3.72 0.63 10.29
C PRO A 65 2.64 0.21 9.31
N SER A 66 2.80 0.41 8.01
CA SER A 66 1.74 0.11 7.06
C SER A 66 2.22 -0.14 5.64
N ILE A 67 1.34 -0.78 4.85
CA ILE A 67 1.49 -0.95 3.41
C ILE A 67 0.57 0.07 2.74
N GLN A 68 1.10 0.83 1.80
CA GLN A 68 0.38 1.83 1.03
C GLN A 68 0.63 1.67 -0.47
N ALA A 69 -0.19 2.33 -1.29
CA ALA A 69 0.10 2.45 -2.71
C ALA A 69 1.34 3.33 -2.91
N ALA A 70 2.21 2.92 -3.84
CA ALA A 70 3.42 3.68 -4.17
C ALA A 70 3.10 5.04 -4.80
N THR A 71 1.99 5.10 -5.54
CA THR A 71 1.46 6.33 -6.11
C THR A 71 -0.04 6.37 -5.86
N PRO A 72 -0.66 7.55 -5.81
CA PRO A 72 -2.11 7.65 -5.63
C PRO A 72 -2.90 7.13 -6.83
N ASP A 73 -2.26 6.99 -7.99
CA ASP A 73 -2.90 6.57 -9.23
C ASP A 73 -2.37 5.21 -9.67
N ILE A 74 -3.22 4.19 -9.57
CA ILE A 74 -2.93 2.84 -10.05
C ILE A 74 -3.96 2.48 -11.11
N ALA A 75 -3.48 2.16 -12.32
CA ALA A 75 -4.35 1.76 -13.41
C ALA A 75 -5.15 0.51 -13.04
N THR A 76 -6.41 0.44 -13.49
CA THR A 76 -7.26 -0.73 -13.22
C THR A 76 -6.63 -2.03 -13.75
N ALA A 77 -5.88 -1.96 -14.84
CA ALA A 77 -5.16 -3.10 -15.40
C ALA A 77 -4.10 -3.66 -14.44
N ASP A 78 -3.57 -2.84 -13.54
CA ASP A 78 -2.53 -3.23 -12.58
C ASP A 78 -3.10 -3.74 -11.25
N ARG A 79 -4.42 -3.86 -11.14
CA ARG A 79 -5.11 -4.28 -9.92
C ARG A 79 -4.61 -5.63 -9.40
N ALA A 80 -4.49 -6.62 -10.28
CA ALA A 80 -4.02 -7.94 -9.91
C ALA A 80 -2.57 -7.92 -9.41
N THR A 81 -1.72 -7.12 -10.05
CA THR A 81 -0.32 -6.94 -9.63
C THR A 81 -0.25 -6.23 -8.27
N PHE A 82 -1.07 -5.22 -8.05
CA PHE A 82 -1.17 -4.53 -6.76
C PHE A 82 -1.55 -5.49 -5.63
N GLN A 83 -2.59 -6.31 -5.86
CA GLN A 83 -3.01 -7.35 -4.91
C GLN A 83 -1.88 -8.37 -4.64
N ALA A 84 -1.24 -8.84 -5.70
CA ALA A 84 -0.17 -9.82 -5.58
C ALA A 84 1.01 -9.27 -4.78
N GLN A 85 1.36 -8.00 -4.97
CA GLN A 85 2.45 -7.37 -4.22
C GLN A 85 2.09 -7.18 -2.73
N ILE A 86 0.84 -6.88 -2.40
CA ILE A 86 0.39 -6.86 -1.01
C ILE A 86 0.52 -8.25 -0.39
N ALA A 87 0.06 -9.28 -1.08
CA ALA A 87 0.16 -10.65 -0.61
C ALA A 87 1.62 -11.09 -0.42
N GLU A 88 2.50 -10.66 -1.30
CA GLU A 88 3.95 -10.92 -1.21
C GLU A 88 4.56 -10.31 0.06
N VAL A 89 4.20 -9.08 0.38
CA VAL A 89 4.67 -8.41 1.62
C VAL A 89 4.18 -9.18 2.85
N ILE A 90 2.91 -9.54 2.87
CA ILE A 90 2.32 -10.29 4.01
C ILE A 90 3.03 -11.63 4.19
N ALA A 91 3.28 -12.35 3.10
CA ALA A 91 3.95 -13.64 3.15
C ALA A 91 5.40 -13.54 3.63
N ALA A 92 6.06 -12.41 3.36
CA ALA A 92 7.45 -12.19 3.76
C ALA A 92 7.63 -11.96 5.27
N PHE A 93 6.56 -11.56 5.97
CA PHE A 93 6.62 -11.20 7.39
C PHE A 93 5.57 -11.96 8.20
N PRO A 94 5.70 -13.29 8.32
CA PRO A 94 4.65 -14.12 8.92
C PRO A 94 4.46 -13.94 10.43
N THR A 95 5.39 -13.26 11.11
CA THR A 95 5.30 -13.00 12.55
C THR A 95 4.55 -11.71 12.89
N HIS A 96 4.18 -10.92 11.88
CA HIS A 96 3.42 -9.69 12.05
C HIS A 96 1.95 -9.91 11.71
N VAL A 97 1.09 -9.08 12.29
CA VAL A 97 -0.35 -9.09 12.02
C VAL A 97 -0.68 -7.93 11.09
N PHE A 98 -1.42 -8.23 10.04
CA PHE A 98 -1.82 -7.26 9.02
C PHE A 98 -3.33 -7.06 9.07
N GLY A 99 -3.78 -5.82 8.90
CA GLY A 99 -5.20 -5.51 8.86
C GLY A 99 -5.47 -4.19 8.16
N GLY A 100 -6.61 -4.07 7.52
CA GLY A 100 -7.00 -2.83 6.87
C GLY A 100 -7.56 -3.02 5.47
N VAL A 101 -7.79 -1.90 4.80
CA VAL A 101 -8.37 -1.87 3.46
C VAL A 101 -7.67 -0.80 2.63
N SER A 102 -7.22 -1.16 1.44
CA SER A 102 -6.81 -0.24 0.41
C SER A 102 -7.91 -0.16 -0.65
N ARG A 103 -8.29 1.05 -1.05
CA ARG A 103 -9.39 1.29 -1.99
C ARG A 103 -8.90 2.03 -3.20
N ALA A 104 -9.49 1.71 -4.35
CA ALA A 104 -9.31 2.48 -5.56
C ALA A 104 -10.66 2.87 -6.14
N ILE A 105 -10.73 4.08 -6.62
CA ILE A 105 -11.91 4.62 -7.31
C ILE A 105 -11.42 5.11 -8.67
N ARG A 106 -11.99 4.57 -9.73
CA ARG A 106 -11.70 5.03 -11.08
C ARG A 106 -12.74 6.04 -11.53
N PHE A 107 -12.26 7.14 -12.05
CA PHE A 107 -13.09 8.19 -12.60
C PHE A 107 -12.97 8.21 -14.12
N ARG A 108 -14.10 8.46 -14.79
CA ARG A 108 -14.15 8.80 -16.20
C ARG A 108 -14.72 10.22 -16.28
N GLY A 109 -13.87 11.21 -16.53
CA GLY A 109 -14.25 12.60 -16.34
C GLY A 109 -14.58 12.87 -14.88
N ASN A 110 -15.81 13.35 -14.60
CA ASN A 110 -16.27 13.66 -13.25
C ASN A 110 -17.13 12.54 -12.63
N ALA A 111 -17.31 11.42 -13.33
CA ALA A 111 -18.15 10.34 -12.87
C ALA A 111 -17.31 9.17 -12.35
N ILE A 112 -17.78 8.52 -11.31
CA ILE A 112 -17.18 7.26 -10.84
C ILE A 112 -17.54 6.17 -11.83
N ASP A 113 -16.53 5.52 -12.40
CA ASP A 113 -16.68 4.48 -13.42
C ASP A 113 -16.47 3.09 -12.85
N ASP A 114 -15.56 2.94 -11.90
CA ASP A 114 -15.23 1.67 -11.28
C ASP A 114 -14.76 1.90 -9.85
N GLN A 115 -14.98 0.92 -9.00
CA GLN A 115 -14.44 0.91 -7.64
C GLN A 115 -13.93 -0.50 -7.33
N TRP A 116 -12.79 -0.56 -6.70
CA TRP A 116 -12.28 -1.82 -6.19
C TRP A 116 -11.52 -1.59 -4.90
N ARG A 117 -11.42 -2.62 -4.10
CA ARG A 117 -10.66 -2.57 -2.85
C ARG A 117 -9.94 -3.87 -2.61
N VAL A 118 -8.77 -3.76 -2.03
CA VAL A 118 -8.03 -4.88 -1.48
C VAL A 118 -8.27 -4.87 0.02
N ARG A 119 -8.86 -5.93 0.51
CA ARG A 119 -9.14 -6.10 1.92
C ARG A 119 -8.40 -7.32 2.45
N LEU A 120 -7.85 -7.18 3.64
CA LEU A 120 -7.27 -8.29 4.35
C LEU A 120 -8.36 -8.96 5.19
N ASP A 121 -8.68 -10.20 4.84
CA ASP A 121 -9.61 -11.05 5.59
C ASP A 121 -8.82 -12.11 6.39
N VAL A 122 -9.53 -12.83 7.27
CA VAL A 122 -8.93 -13.90 8.09
C VAL A 122 -8.24 -14.96 7.23
N ASP A 123 -8.77 -15.23 6.03
CA ASP A 123 -8.27 -16.25 5.12
C ASP A 123 -7.27 -15.72 4.07
N GLY A 124 -6.89 -14.42 4.15
CA GLY A 124 -5.93 -13.84 3.24
C GLY A 124 -6.37 -12.53 2.59
N VAL A 125 -5.69 -12.18 1.50
CA VAL A 125 -5.94 -10.95 0.77
C VAL A 125 -7.01 -11.17 -0.29
N THR A 126 -8.09 -10.41 -0.23
CA THR A 126 -9.17 -10.46 -1.21
C THR A 126 -9.30 -9.13 -1.95
N VAL A 127 -9.68 -9.21 -3.21
CA VAL A 127 -10.05 -8.04 -4.02
C VAL A 127 -11.54 -8.09 -4.30
N ARG A 128 -12.20 -6.98 -4.05
CA ARG A 128 -13.59 -6.79 -4.45
C ARG A 128 -13.70 -5.62 -5.39
N ARG A 129 -14.48 -5.80 -6.43
CA ARG A 129 -14.74 -4.79 -7.45
C ARG A 129 -16.20 -4.46 -7.48
N GLN A 130 -16.50 -3.18 -7.58
CA GLN A 130 -17.84 -2.67 -7.79
C GLN A 130 -17.85 -1.78 -9.02
N VAL A 131 -18.67 -2.12 -9.99
CA VAL A 131 -18.87 -1.32 -11.19
C VAL A 131 -20.05 -0.37 -10.95
N ALA A 132 -19.82 0.92 -11.19
CA ALA A 132 -20.89 1.91 -11.07
C ALA A 132 -21.90 1.72 -12.21
N THR A 133 -23.19 1.71 -11.85
CA THR A 133 -24.28 1.64 -12.81
C THR A 133 -25.04 2.96 -12.78
N LEU A 134 -25.20 3.57 -13.96
CA LEU A 134 -26.00 4.78 -14.11
C LEU A 134 -27.43 4.40 -14.45
N THR A 135 -28.36 4.88 -13.65
CA THR A 135 -29.80 4.72 -13.93
C THR A 135 -30.44 6.09 -14.09
N TRP A 136 -31.35 6.18 -15.04
CA TRP A 136 -32.14 7.38 -15.25
C TRP A 136 -33.37 7.33 -14.33
N THR A 137 -33.61 8.45 -13.67
CA THR A 137 -34.77 8.62 -12.80
C THR A 137 -35.56 9.81 -13.28
N ASP A 138 -36.90 9.64 -13.45
CA ASP A 138 -37.74 10.77 -13.78
C ASP A 138 -37.77 11.77 -12.63
N ALA A 139 -37.66 13.06 -12.97
CA ALA A 139 -37.66 14.13 -12.00
C ALA A 139 -39.01 14.34 -11.29
#